data_4d714a2343d8574a65abe57c25584e1a
#
_entry.id   4d714a2343d8574a65abe57c25584e1a
#
_cell.length_a   1.000
_cell.length_b   1.000
_cell.length_c   1.000
_cell.angle_alpha   90.00
_cell.angle_beta   90.00
_cell.angle_gamma   90.00
#
_symmetry.space_group_name_H-M   'P 1'
#
loop_
_entity.id
_entity.type
_entity.pdbx_description
1 polymer ?
#
loop_
_entity_poly.entity_id
_entity_poly.type
_entity_poly.pdbx_seq_one_letter_code
_entity_poly.pdbx_strand_id
1 'polypeptide(L)'
;GGGFAIRCEFSHTDNVDPIVMPGKEMMSHSHKFFGNTTTDENSTGASLLAGNSTCEDPNNLSAYWVPALYQDGIEVDPIRVKVRYGALRGEVTAFPNGFMALTGKSDDTARWGCQVRGQRPIYTSSAANVPTCTGSEHLVAEIIFGECWDGASLDSADHRSHLANSERVGMGRSQCPSTHPVRVPRVSVEVEYPQQARGGSGITLASGAASTLHADIFEAWVSDSLQAKINESSGQRQQGPRGNDGQANGQRQQGPRGNDGQANGQRQQGPRGNQTNRPARAAQPTQQEPNQSTPVPA
;
A
#
# COMPACT_ATOMS: atom_id res chain seq x y z
N GLY A 1 1.21 -13.09 -3.20
CA GLY A 1 -0.15 -12.63 -3.31
C GLY A 1 -0.18 -11.27 -3.98
N GLY A 2 -1.12 -11.08 -4.91
CA GLY A 2 -1.34 -9.79 -5.55
C GLY A 2 -1.71 -8.70 -4.56
N GLY A 3 -1.49 -7.45 -4.94
CA GLY A 3 -1.82 -6.28 -4.16
C GLY A 3 -1.22 -5.04 -4.79
N PHE A 4 -1.69 -3.88 -4.34
CA PHE A 4 -1.16 -2.58 -4.73
C PHE A 4 -0.92 -1.73 -3.49
N ALA A 5 -0.18 -0.66 -3.64
CA ALA A 5 0.06 0.31 -2.58
C ALA A 5 -0.10 1.71 -3.13
N ILE A 6 -0.59 2.62 -2.30
CA ILE A 6 -0.80 4.02 -2.62
C ILE A 6 -0.09 4.85 -1.56
N ARG A 7 0.63 5.88 -1.96
CA ARG A 7 1.22 6.85 -1.04
C ARG A 7 0.26 8.01 -0.85
N CYS A 8 0.12 8.43 0.40
CA CYS A 8 -0.61 9.64 0.76
C CYS A 8 0.32 10.48 1.64
N GLU A 9 0.55 11.72 1.26
CA GLU A 9 1.41 12.63 2.02
C GLU A 9 0.70 13.06 3.31
N PHE A 10 1.49 13.50 4.30
CA PHE A 10 0.96 14.12 5.51
C PHE A 10 0.07 15.31 5.16
N SER A 11 -1.09 15.39 5.76
CA SER A 11 -2.09 16.43 5.52
C SER A 11 -2.10 17.48 6.62
N HIS A 12 -2.50 17.10 7.81
CA HIS A 12 -2.66 18.01 8.95
C HIS A 12 -2.60 17.29 10.30
N THR A 13 -2.50 18.07 11.36
CA THR A 13 -2.58 17.58 12.75
C THR A 13 -3.84 18.14 13.38
N ASP A 14 -4.59 17.29 14.09
CA ASP A 14 -5.75 17.72 14.85
C ASP A 14 -6.00 16.81 16.07
N ASN A 15 -6.77 17.31 17.04
CA ASN A 15 -7.18 16.58 18.24
C ASN A 15 -8.62 16.04 18.10
N VAL A 16 -8.95 15.55 16.92
CA VAL A 16 -10.27 14.99 16.58
C VAL A 16 -10.15 13.52 16.22
N ASP A 17 -11.25 12.81 16.29
CA ASP A 17 -11.37 11.42 15.89
C ASP A 17 -12.82 11.15 15.44
N PRO A 18 -13.11 11.21 14.13
CA PRO A 18 -14.46 11.00 13.63
C PRO A 18 -14.99 9.58 13.83
N ILE A 19 -14.13 8.61 14.16
CA ILE A 19 -14.55 7.24 14.45
C ILE A 19 -14.89 7.09 15.93
N VAL A 20 -13.93 7.37 16.81
CA VAL A 20 -14.09 7.10 18.27
C VAL A 20 -14.86 8.21 18.99
N MET A 21 -14.75 9.44 18.53
CA MET A 21 -15.33 10.64 19.14
C MET A 21 -16.08 11.52 18.10
N PRO A 22 -17.05 10.95 17.34
CA PRO A 22 -17.75 11.71 16.30
C PRO A 22 -18.46 12.93 16.89
N GLY A 23 -18.33 14.07 16.22
CA GLY A 23 -18.91 15.34 16.63
C GLY A 23 -18.29 15.97 17.87
N LYS A 24 -17.13 15.48 18.33
CA LYS A 24 -16.43 15.95 19.53
C LYS A 24 -15.12 16.65 19.16
N GLU A 25 -15.17 17.94 19.00
CA GLU A 25 -14.00 18.77 18.80
C GLU A 25 -13.08 18.73 20.02
N MET A 26 -11.76 18.62 19.79
CA MET A 26 -10.70 18.65 20.82
C MET A 26 -10.83 17.59 21.95
N MET A 27 -11.59 16.53 21.74
CA MET A 27 -11.79 15.49 22.73
C MET A 27 -10.88 14.27 22.57
N SER A 28 -10.14 14.19 21.49
CA SER A 28 -9.17 13.13 21.23
C SER A 28 -7.74 13.56 21.55
N HIS A 29 -6.81 12.61 21.65
CA HIS A 29 -5.39 12.91 21.61
C HIS A 29 -5.00 13.40 20.20
N SER A 30 -3.83 14.03 20.09
CA SER A 30 -3.35 14.54 18.81
C SER A 30 -3.14 13.40 17.81
N HIS A 31 -3.70 13.58 16.60
CA HIS A 31 -3.53 12.69 15.46
C HIS A 31 -2.84 13.37 14.28
N LYS A 32 -2.13 12.59 13.50
CA LYS A 32 -1.54 12.96 12.21
C LYS A 32 -2.38 12.34 11.10
N PHE A 33 -2.98 13.19 10.27
CA PHE A 33 -3.88 12.81 9.19
C PHE A 33 -3.17 12.75 7.83
N PHE A 34 -3.60 11.80 7.00
CA PHE A 34 -3.10 11.57 5.65
C PHE A 34 -4.26 11.32 4.70
N GLY A 35 -4.04 11.57 3.42
CA GLY A 35 -5.07 11.40 2.41
C GLY A 35 -6.05 12.55 2.43
N ASN A 36 -7.28 12.32 2.83
CA ASN A 36 -8.30 13.35 2.84
C ASN A 36 -7.86 14.60 3.62
N THR A 37 -8.00 15.79 3.00
CA THR A 37 -7.52 17.05 3.58
C THR A 37 -8.58 17.81 4.38
N THR A 38 -9.81 17.31 4.40
CA THR A 38 -10.96 17.95 5.06
C THR A 38 -11.50 17.13 6.22
N THR A 39 -10.74 16.14 6.69
CA THR A 39 -11.14 15.28 7.80
C THR A 39 -11.18 16.07 9.10
N ASP A 40 -12.33 16.01 9.76
CA ASP A 40 -12.62 16.61 11.06
C ASP A 40 -13.54 15.70 11.88
N GLU A 41 -13.97 16.13 13.08
CA GLU A 41 -14.84 15.37 13.97
C GLU A 41 -16.24 15.09 13.39
N ASN A 42 -16.67 15.84 12.37
CA ASN A 42 -17.96 15.68 11.71
C ASN A 42 -17.89 14.91 10.40
N SER A 43 -16.73 14.39 10.05
CA SER A 43 -16.51 13.71 8.79
C SER A 43 -17.40 12.49 8.62
N THR A 44 -17.95 12.36 7.41
CA THR A 44 -18.76 11.23 6.94
C THR A 44 -18.20 10.71 5.62
N GLY A 45 -18.60 9.52 5.19
CA GLY A 45 -18.21 9.02 3.87
C GLY A 45 -18.55 10.00 2.73
N ALA A 46 -19.69 10.68 2.83
CA ALA A 46 -20.11 11.69 1.85
C ALA A 46 -19.25 12.95 1.90
N SER A 47 -18.90 13.46 3.10
CA SER A 47 -18.04 14.64 3.22
C SER A 47 -16.61 14.36 2.74
N LEU A 48 -16.07 13.15 2.98
CA LEU A 48 -14.78 12.74 2.45
C LEU A 48 -14.78 12.71 0.91
N LEU A 49 -15.82 12.16 0.27
CA LEU A 49 -15.97 12.13 -1.19
C LEU A 49 -16.08 13.53 -1.82
N ALA A 50 -16.54 14.52 -1.05
CA ALA A 50 -16.64 15.92 -1.50
C ALA A 50 -15.34 16.71 -1.27
N GLY A 51 -14.37 16.12 -0.57
CA GLY A 51 -13.08 16.73 -0.22
C GLY A 51 -12.00 16.53 -1.26
N ASN A 52 -10.77 16.82 -0.84
CA ASN A 52 -9.54 16.60 -1.61
C ASN A 52 -8.64 15.61 -0.88
N SER A 53 -7.63 15.10 -1.57
CA SER A 53 -6.70 14.11 -1.01
C SER A 53 -5.25 14.40 -1.38
N THR A 54 -4.34 14.02 -0.48
CA THR A 54 -2.89 14.00 -0.70
C THR A 54 -2.40 12.68 -1.30
N CYS A 55 -3.31 11.72 -1.55
CA CYS A 55 -2.97 10.43 -2.13
C CYS A 55 -2.54 10.56 -3.60
N GLU A 56 -1.56 9.75 -4.01
CA GLU A 56 -1.09 9.72 -5.41
C GLU A 56 -2.16 9.21 -6.39
N ASP A 57 -3.16 8.47 -5.90
CA ASP A 57 -4.35 8.13 -6.66
C ASP A 57 -5.48 9.12 -6.37
N PRO A 58 -5.90 9.94 -7.35
CA PRO A 58 -6.91 10.96 -7.13
C PRO A 58 -8.31 10.39 -6.82
N ASN A 59 -8.56 9.12 -7.07
CA ASN A 59 -9.81 8.46 -6.72
C ASN A 59 -9.86 8.00 -5.26
N ASN A 60 -8.73 8.03 -4.55
CA ASN A 60 -8.66 7.70 -3.13
C ASN A 60 -8.84 8.97 -2.28
N LEU A 61 -10.05 9.18 -1.81
CA LEU A 61 -10.43 10.28 -0.92
C LEU A 61 -10.54 9.83 0.55
N SER A 62 -10.06 8.62 0.87
CA SER A 62 -10.05 8.07 2.21
C SER A 62 -9.18 8.89 3.15
N ALA A 63 -9.53 8.86 4.43
CA ALA A 63 -8.70 9.40 5.50
C ALA A 63 -8.00 8.29 6.28
N TYR A 64 -6.75 8.53 6.62
CA TYR A 64 -5.93 7.66 7.46
C TYR A 64 -5.32 8.51 8.55
N TRP A 65 -5.27 8.00 9.79
CA TRP A 65 -4.57 8.73 10.85
C TRP A 65 -3.93 7.81 11.87
N VAL A 66 -2.94 8.35 12.53
CA VAL A 66 -2.18 7.70 13.60
C VAL A 66 -1.95 8.72 14.73
N PRO A 67 -1.69 8.28 15.97
CA PRO A 67 -1.34 9.22 17.04
C PRO A 67 -0.05 9.98 16.70
N ALA A 68 0.00 11.24 17.10
CA ALA A 68 1.22 12.05 16.96
C ALA A 68 2.39 11.38 17.69
N LEU A 69 3.57 11.42 17.05
CA LEU A 69 4.81 10.82 17.57
C LEU A 69 5.69 11.91 18.19
N TYR A 70 6.31 11.57 19.30
CA TYR A 70 7.32 12.40 19.98
C TYR A 70 8.63 11.63 20.09
N GLN A 71 9.73 12.27 19.70
CA GLN A 71 11.09 11.80 19.95
C GLN A 71 11.67 12.64 21.07
N ASP A 72 11.97 12.03 22.21
CA ASP A 72 12.50 12.72 23.40
C ASP A 72 11.66 13.94 23.84
N GLY A 73 10.33 13.79 23.73
CA GLY A 73 9.35 14.82 24.07
C GLY A 73 9.11 15.90 23.01
N ILE A 74 9.79 15.83 21.88
CA ILE A 74 9.62 16.75 20.74
C ILE A 74 8.73 16.07 19.69
N GLU A 75 7.65 16.75 19.32
CA GLU A 75 6.74 16.27 18.28
C GLU A 75 7.43 16.21 16.92
N VAL A 76 7.23 15.11 16.21
CA VAL A 76 7.79 14.88 14.87
C VAL A 76 6.66 14.58 13.89
N ASP A 77 6.53 15.46 12.89
CA ASP A 77 5.58 15.21 11.81
C ASP A 77 6.05 14.05 10.91
N PRO A 78 5.17 13.12 10.56
CA PRO A 78 5.48 12.09 9.58
C PRO A 78 5.61 12.70 8.18
N ILE A 79 6.29 11.98 7.27
CA ILE A 79 6.39 12.39 5.87
C ILE A 79 5.12 11.98 5.12
N ARG A 80 4.77 10.70 5.20
CA ARG A 80 3.67 10.09 4.46
C ARG A 80 3.26 8.75 5.05
N VAL A 81 2.16 8.23 4.54
CA VAL A 81 1.82 6.81 4.67
C VAL A 81 1.90 6.13 3.32
N LYS A 82 2.25 4.85 3.35
CA LYS A 82 2.03 3.92 2.25
C LYS A 82 0.94 2.95 2.67
N VAL A 83 -0.24 3.11 2.09
CA VAL A 83 -1.39 2.24 2.33
C VAL A 83 -1.35 1.10 1.32
N ARG A 84 -1.20 -0.11 1.81
CA ARG A 84 -1.18 -1.32 0.98
C ARG A 84 -2.51 -2.03 1.09
N TYR A 85 -3.07 -2.37 -0.06
CA TYR A 85 -4.23 -3.25 -0.21
C TYR A 85 -3.74 -4.60 -0.73
N GLY A 86 -3.59 -5.56 0.18
CA GLY A 86 -2.98 -6.87 -0.08
C GLY A 86 -3.96 -8.02 0.02
N ALA A 87 -3.41 -9.25 -0.01
CA ALA A 87 -4.17 -10.51 0.08
C ALA A 87 -5.26 -10.68 -1.01
N LEU A 88 -5.04 -10.13 -2.21
CA LEU A 88 -5.99 -10.13 -3.32
C LEU A 88 -5.99 -11.48 -4.07
N ARG A 89 -6.35 -12.57 -3.38
CA ARG A 89 -6.50 -13.90 -3.98
C ARG A 89 -7.93 -14.39 -3.88
N GLY A 90 -8.48 -14.89 -4.98
CA GLY A 90 -9.86 -15.28 -5.07
C GLY A 90 -10.80 -14.08 -5.25
N GLU A 91 -12.04 -14.26 -4.87
CA GLU A 91 -13.02 -13.17 -4.86
C GLU A 91 -12.73 -12.24 -3.68
N VAL A 92 -12.48 -10.98 -3.96
CA VAL A 92 -12.21 -9.93 -2.97
C VAL A 92 -13.10 -8.75 -3.27
N THR A 93 -13.88 -8.34 -2.28
CA THR A 93 -14.83 -7.23 -2.35
C THR A 93 -14.16 -5.95 -1.85
N ALA A 94 -14.36 -4.83 -2.54
CA ALA A 94 -13.93 -3.52 -2.08
C ALA A 94 -14.66 -3.12 -0.79
N PHE A 95 -13.99 -2.35 0.06
CA PHE A 95 -14.68 -1.70 1.17
C PHE A 95 -15.74 -0.73 0.63
N PRO A 96 -16.93 -0.70 1.21
CA PRO A 96 -17.91 0.33 0.88
C PRO A 96 -17.44 1.71 1.35
N ASN A 97 -17.88 2.76 0.67
CA ASN A 97 -17.63 4.13 1.13
C ASN A 97 -18.29 4.36 2.50
N GLY A 98 -17.56 4.99 3.39
CA GLY A 98 -17.98 5.18 4.77
C GLY A 98 -17.56 4.05 5.72
N PHE A 99 -16.83 3.03 5.21
CA PHE A 99 -16.26 1.99 6.05
C PHE A 99 -15.20 2.57 6.98
N MET A 100 -15.30 2.28 8.27
CA MET A 100 -14.41 2.76 9.32
C MET A 100 -13.81 1.58 10.07
N ALA A 101 -12.54 1.65 10.43
CA ALA A 101 -11.92 0.66 11.30
C ALA A 101 -10.72 1.24 12.04
N LEU A 102 -10.49 0.72 13.23
CA LEU A 102 -9.35 1.00 14.10
C LEU A 102 -8.62 -0.30 14.41
N THR A 103 -7.29 -0.30 14.34
CA THR A 103 -6.48 -1.44 14.77
C THR A 103 -5.13 -1.00 15.34
N GLY A 104 -4.41 -1.93 15.93
CA GLY A 104 -3.14 -1.67 16.61
C GLY A 104 -3.23 -1.97 18.09
N LYS A 105 -2.28 -1.45 18.87
CA LYS A 105 -2.11 -1.67 20.31
C LYS A 105 -1.83 -3.13 20.67
N SER A 106 -1.31 -3.91 19.73
CA SER A 106 -0.86 -5.29 19.94
C SER A 106 0.24 -5.66 18.96
N ASP A 107 1.07 -6.63 19.33
CA ASP A 107 2.22 -7.09 18.53
C ASP A 107 1.79 -7.77 17.23
N ASP A 108 0.56 -8.32 17.17
CA ASP A 108 0.03 -8.97 15.98
C ASP A 108 -0.40 -7.96 14.90
N THR A 109 -0.69 -6.73 15.29
CA THR A 109 -1.30 -5.72 14.41
C THR A 109 -0.47 -4.46 14.24
N ALA A 110 0.54 -4.23 15.09
CA ALA A 110 1.38 -3.04 15.02
C ALA A 110 2.85 -3.37 15.29
N ARG A 111 3.75 -2.76 14.53
CA ARG A 111 5.20 -2.96 14.67
C ARG A 111 6.00 -1.75 14.21
N TRP A 112 7.18 -1.61 14.75
CA TRP A 112 8.15 -0.59 14.38
C TRP A 112 9.26 -1.18 13.51
N GLY A 113 9.90 -0.36 12.70
CA GLY A 113 11.04 -0.78 11.91
C GLY A 113 11.94 0.37 11.52
N CYS A 114 13.08 0.02 10.94
CA CYS A 114 13.98 0.97 10.30
C CYS A 114 14.04 0.69 8.81
N GLN A 115 14.11 1.73 8.00
CA GLN A 115 14.17 1.64 6.55
C GLN A 115 15.28 2.53 5.99
N VAL A 116 16.10 1.99 5.10
CA VAL A 116 16.92 2.76 4.18
C VAL A 116 16.06 3.09 2.95
N ARG A 117 16.12 4.33 2.48
CA ARG A 117 15.33 4.78 1.33
C ARG A 117 15.51 3.85 0.12
N GLY A 118 14.39 3.39 -0.45
CA GLY A 118 14.39 2.46 -1.58
C GLY A 118 14.55 0.99 -1.22
N GLN A 119 14.76 0.66 0.05
CA GLN A 119 14.83 -0.71 0.55
C GLN A 119 13.55 -1.09 1.31
N ARG A 120 13.39 -2.37 1.60
CA ARG A 120 12.30 -2.85 2.46
C ARG A 120 12.63 -2.55 3.92
N PRO A 121 11.64 -2.16 4.74
CA PRO A 121 11.83 -2.01 6.17
C PRO A 121 12.24 -3.31 6.84
N ILE A 122 13.02 -3.20 7.92
CA ILE A 122 13.29 -4.30 8.86
C ILE A 122 12.47 -4.00 10.11
N TYR A 123 11.46 -4.82 10.37
CA TYR A 123 10.54 -4.65 11.49
C TYR A 123 10.94 -5.43 12.72
N THR A 124 10.63 -4.88 13.91
CA THR A 124 10.66 -5.60 15.19
C THR A 124 9.46 -6.53 15.33
N SER A 125 9.53 -7.44 16.28
CA SER A 125 8.44 -8.40 16.58
C SER A 125 7.43 -7.87 17.60
N SER A 126 7.63 -6.67 18.15
CA SER A 126 6.80 -6.12 19.23
C SER A 126 6.54 -4.63 19.00
N ALA A 127 5.27 -4.21 19.20
CA ALA A 127 4.88 -2.81 19.18
C ALA A 127 5.51 -1.98 20.32
N ALA A 128 5.91 -2.62 21.41
CA ALA A 128 6.62 -1.96 22.52
C ALA A 128 8.11 -1.74 22.23
N ASN A 129 8.69 -2.44 21.26
CA ASN A 129 10.12 -2.46 20.98
C ASN A 129 10.45 -1.58 19.77
N VAL A 130 10.71 -0.31 20.02
CA VAL A 130 11.11 0.61 18.96
C VAL A 130 12.59 0.47 18.66
N PRO A 131 13.00 0.11 17.42
CA PRO A 131 14.42 0.00 17.07
C PRO A 131 15.06 1.38 17.02
N THR A 132 16.38 1.45 17.25
CA THR A 132 17.15 2.66 16.99
C THR A 132 17.65 2.63 15.54
N CYS A 133 17.24 3.59 14.74
CA CYS A 133 17.64 3.72 13.33
C CYS A 133 18.94 4.51 13.24
N THR A 134 19.89 4.01 12.44
CA THR A 134 21.24 4.54 12.34
C THR A 134 21.61 4.97 10.92
N GLY A 135 22.58 5.85 10.78
CA GLY A 135 23.07 6.30 9.48
C GLY A 135 21.97 6.95 8.62
N SER A 136 21.71 6.38 7.45
CA SER A 136 20.68 6.83 6.51
C SER A 136 19.29 6.19 6.74
N GLU A 137 19.15 5.36 7.77
CA GLU A 137 17.87 4.76 8.14
C GLU A 137 16.93 5.82 8.72
N HIS A 138 15.64 5.61 8.53
CA HIS A 138 14.56 6.36 9.16
C HIS A 138 13.55 5.41 9.78
N LEU A 139 12.86 5.90 10.80
CA LEU A 139 11.84 5.14 11.51
C LEU A 139 10.61 4.94 10.63
N VAL A 140 10.06 3.74 10.67
CA VAL A 140 8.76 3.40 10.07
C VAL A 140 7.90 2.65 11.09
N ALA A 141 6.59 2.83 10.98
CA ALA A 141 5.60 2.08 11.73
C ALA A 141 4.67 1.37 10.76
N GLU A 142 4.30 0.13 11.00
CA GLU A 142 3.30 -0.59 10.21
C GLU A 142 2.17 -1.07 11.10
N ILE A 143 0.94 -0.78 10.69
CA ILE A 143 -0.29 -1.21 11.34
C ILE A 143 -1.11 -2.00 10.34
N ILE A 144 -1.58 -3.21 10.73
CA ILE A 144 -2.18 -4.20 9.84
C ILE A 144 -3.60 -4.48 10.28
N PHE A 145 -4.55 -4.35 9.34
CA PHE A 145 -5.97 -4.64 9.53
C PHE A 145 -6.32 -6.07 9.13
N GLY A 146 -7.45 -6.55 9.61
CA GLY A 146 -8.03 -7.81 9.16
C GLY A 146 -8.51 -7.77 7.70
N GLU A 147 -8.67 -8.96 7.07
CA GLU A 147 -9.12 -9.08 5.69
C GLU A 147 -10.45 -9.81 5.51
N CYS A 148 -11.17 -10.01 6.60
CA CYS A 148 -12.48 -10.66 6.59
C CYS A 148 -13.51 -9.74 7.25
N TRP A 149 -14.51 -9.32 6.49
CA TRP A 149 -15.57 -8.42 6.92
C TRP A 149 -16.88 -9.18 7.19
N ASP A 150 -17.68 -8.71 8.12
CA ASP A 150 -19.00 -9.30 8.43
C ASP A 150 -20.01 -9.15 7.28
N GLY A 151 -19.70 -8.31 6.28
CA GLY A 151 -20.50 -8.11 5.07
C GLY A 151 -21.66 -7.12 5.25
N ALA A 152 -21.79 -6.48 6.40
CA ALA A 152 -22.93 -5.61 6.72
C ALA A 152 -22.55 -4.29 7.40
N SER A 153 -21.65 -4.32 8.39
CA SER A 153 -21.37 -3.19 9.25
C SER A 153 -20.29 -2.28 8.68
N LEU A 154 -20.58 -0.98 8.53
CA LEU A 154 -19.55 0.02 8.19
C LEU A 154 -18.63 0.31 9.38
N ASP A 155 -19.11 0.06 10.58
CA ASP A 155 -18.43 0.24 11.85
C ASP A 155 -19.04 -0.69 12.90
N SER A 156 -18.39 -0.87 14.03
CA SER A 156 -18.86 -1.63 15.19
C SER A 156 -18.62 -0.85 16.48
N ALA A 157 -19.25 -1.25 17.58
CA ALA A 157 -19.15 -0.52 18.85
C ALA A 157 -17.70 -0.36 19.38
N ASP A 158 -16.82 -1.28 19.03
CA ASP A 158 -15.39 -1.24 19.36
C ASP A 158 -14.51 -0.79 18.18
N HIS A 159 -15.11 -0.43 17.04
CA HIS A 159 -14.48 -0.03 15.79
C HIS A 159 -13.53 -1.08 15.20
N ARG A 160 -13.68 -2.36 15.60
CA ARG A 160 -12.77 -3.48 15.27
C ARG A 160 -13.48 -4.76 14.91
N SER A 161 -14.49 -5.15 15.68
CA SER A 161 -15.09 -6.50 15.64
C SER A 161 -15.91 -6.81 14.39
N HIS A 162 -16.13 -5.84 13.49
CA HIS A 162 -16.68 -6.06 12.15
C HIS A 162 -15.63 -6.53 11.15
N LEU A 163 -14.33 -6.53 11.53
CA LEU A 163 -13.23 -7.14 10.80
C LEU A 163 -12.61 -8.30 11.59
N ALA A 164 -12.18 -9.34 10.90
CA ALA A 164 -11.44 -10.47 11.44
C ALA A 164 -10.26 -10.84 10.54
N ASN A 165 -9.33 -11.62 11.09
CA ASN A 165 -8.29 -12.26 10.30
C ASN A 165 -8.81 -13.57 9.70
N SER A 166 -8.26 -13.95 8.54
CA SER A 166 -8.52 -15.27 7.98
C SER A 166 -7.88 -16.38 8.82
N GLU A 167 -8.52 -17.52 8.86
CA GLU A 167 -8.07 -18.74 9.54
C GLU A 167 -7.34 -19.67 8.57
N ARG A 168 -6.36 -20.42 9.06
CA ARG A 168 -5.67 -21.44 8.27
C ARG A 168 -6.51 -22.71 8.20
N VAL A 169 -6.90 -23.15 7.00
CA VAL A 169 -7.72 -24.32 6.74
C VAL A 169 -6.96 -25.38 5.94
N GLY A 170 -5.91 -25.94 6.51
CA GLY A 170 -5.12 -27.00 5.87
C GLY A 170 -4.42 -26.60 4.55
N MET A 171 -3.41 -27.37 4.12
CA MET A 171 -2.65 -27.20 2.87
C MET A 171 -2.24 -25.75 2.53
N GLY A 172 -1.98 -24.90 3.53
CA GLY A 172 -1.56 -23.52 3.35
C GLY A 172 -2.64 -22.56 2.80
N ARG A 173 -3.91 -22.99 2.77
CA ARG A 173 -5.04 -22.12 2.41
C ARG A 173 -5.53 -21.35 3.64
N SER A 174 -6.03 -20.14 3.42
CA SER A 174 -6.70 -19.34 4.44
C SER A 174 -8.13 -19.05 3.99
N GLN A 175 -9.05 -19.04 4.94
CA GLN A 175 -10.47 -18.81 4.74
C GLN A 175 -10.97 -17.81 5.76
N CYS A 176 -11.92 -16.98 5.37
CA CYS A 176 -12.63 -16.12 6.32
C CYS A 176 -13.56 -16.96 7.21
N PRO A 177 -13.63 -16.62 8.52
CA PRO A 177 -14.56 -17.29 9.43
C PRO A 177 -16.01 -17.05 9.02
N SER A 178 -16.91 -17.96 9.39
CA SER A 178 -18.34 -17.87 9.02
C SER A 178 -19.04 -16.61 9.54
N THR A 179 -18.52 -16.01 10.61
CA THR A 179 -19.01 -14.73 11.16
C THR A 179 -18.60 -13.51 10.34
N HIS A 180 -17.55 -13.64 9.52
CA HIS A 180 -16.99 -12.58 8.67
C HIS A 180 -16.74 -13.15 7.26
N PRO A 181 -17.80 -13.53 6.54
CA PRO A 181 -17.66 -14.33 5.32
C PRO A 181 -17.11 -13.57 4.11
N VAL A 182 -17.13 -12.23 4.14
CA VAL A 182 -16.74 -11.41 3.00
C VAL A 182 -15.24 -11.12 3.05
N ARG A 183 -14.50 -11.59 2.05
CA ARG A 183 -13.09 -11.24 1.92
C ARG A 183 -12.96 -9.83 1.35
N VAL A 184 -12.25 -8.99 2.08
CA VAL A 184 -11.84 -7.63 1.68
C VAL A 184 -10.32 -7.56 1.57
N PRO A 185 -9.74 -6.52 0.96
CA PRO A 185 -8.29 -6.37 0.98
C PRO A 185 -7.74 -6.32 2.40
N ARG A 186 -6.58 -6.98 2.64
CA ARG A 186 -5.82 -6.72 3.87
C ARG A 186 -5.15 -5.37 3.74
N VAL A 187 -5.62 -4.41 4.51
CA VAL A 187 -5.00 -3.08 4.56
C VAL A 187 -3.84 -3.10 5.53
N SER A 188 -2.72 -2.49 5.14
CA SER A 188 -1.67 -2.08 6.08
C SER A 188 -1.29 -0.63 5.84
N VAL A 189 -1.16 0.12 6.92
CA VAL A 189 -0.72 1.52 6.94
C VAL A 189 0.73 1.54 7.40
N GLU A 190 1.66 1.85 6.50
CA GLU A 190 3.08 2.04 6.78
C GLU A 190 3.36 3.53 6.86
N VAL A 191 3.69 4.04 8.05
CA VAL A 191 4.01 5.45 8.31
C VAL A 191 5.50 5.64 8.16
N GLU A 192 5.90 6.60 7.35
CA GLU A 192 7.30 7.00 7.13
C GLU A 192 7.60 8.27 7.90
N TYR A 193 8.58 8.23 8.81
CA TYR A 193 9.01 9.38 9.59
C TYR A 193 10.32 9.96 9.05
N PRO A 194 10.58 11.26 9.25
CA PRO A 194 11.85 11.88 8.88
C PRO A 194 12.98 11.43 9.81
N GLN A 195 14.22 11.73 9.44
CA GLN A 195 15.41 11.35 10.21
C GLN A 195 15.48 11.91 11.63
N GLN A 196 14.68 12.90 11.97
CA GLN A 196 14.52 13.41 13.33
C GLN A 196 13.92 12.36 14.27
N ALA A 197 13.09 11.46 13.76
CA ALA A 197 12.60 10.30 14.50
C ALA A 197 13.63 9.17 14.40
N ARG A 198 14.50 9.07 15.40
CA ARG A 198 15.57 8.05 15.46
C ARG A 198 15.14 6.74 16.08
N GLY A 199 13.93 6.69 16.65
CA GLY A 199 13.46 5.52 17.36
C GLY A 199 14.06 5.36 18.75
N GLY A 200 14.16 4.11 19.22
CA GLY A 200 14.65 3.78 20.55
C GLY A 200 13.68 4.14 21.68
N SER A 201 14.19 4.18 22.90
CA SER A 201 13.39 4.43 24.11
C SER A 201 12.84 5.86 24.22
N GLY A 202 13.29 6.79 23.39
CA GLY A 202 12.82 8.17 23.34
C GLY A 202 11.48 8.35 22.62
N ILE A 203 10.92 7.29 22.04
CA ILE A 203 9.63 7.35 21.34
C ILE A 203 8.46 7.24 22.31
N THR A 204 7.58 8.23 22.25
CA THR A 204 6.25 8.20 22.84
C THR A 204 5.21 8.63 21.80
N LEU A 205 3.96 8.33 22.05
CA LEU A 205 2.82 8.71 21.21
C LEU A 205 1.85 9.60 21.99
N ALA A 206 1.05 10.39 21.30
CA ALA A 206 -0.02 11.17 21.95
C ALA A 206 -1.03 10.27 22.68
N SER A 207 -1.14 9.01 22.29
CA SER A 207 -1.92 7.96 22.94
C SER A 207 -1.22 7.31 24.14
N GLY A 208 0.07 7.59 24.40
CA GLY A 208 0.85 7.01 25.50
C GLY A 208 2.19 6.41 25.06
N ALA A 209 2.55 5.25 25.61
CA ALA A 209 3.78 4.54 25.25
C ALA A 209 3.77 4.09 23.78
N ALA A 210 4.96 3.77 23.23
CA ALA A 210 5.11 3.28 21.85
C ALA A 210 4.23 2.07 21.53
N SER A 211 3.92 1.23 22.51
CA SER A 211 3.02 0.07 22.40
C SER A 211 1.55 0.44 22.15
N THR A 212 1.18 1.70 22.32
CA THR A 212 -0.16 2.20 21.97
C THR A 212 -0.32 2.57 20.50
N LEU A 213 0.69 2.25 19.67
CA LEU A 213 0.65 2.45 18.22
C LEU A 213 -0.63 1.83 17.63
N HIS A 214 -1.39 2.65 16.93
CA HIS A 214 -2.62 2.27 16.23
C HIS A 214 -2.79 3.11 14.97
N ALA A 215 -3.68 2.68 14.11
CA ALA A 215 -4.12 3.43 12.96
C ALA A 215 -5.62 3.31 12.79
N ASP A 216 -6.18 4.32 12.20
CA ASP A 216 -7.58 4.45 11.83
C ASP A 216 -7.68 4.59 10.31
N ILE A 217 -8.69 3.97 9.73
CA ILE A 217 -9.02 4.10 8.31
C ILE A 217 -10.48 4.50 8.16
N PHE A 218 -10.75 5.43 7.26
CA PHE A 218 -12.08 5.86 6.89
C PHE A 218 -12.14 5.87 5.36
N GLU A 219 -12.70 4.81 4.79
CA GLU A 219 -12.63 4.53 3.35
C GLU A 219 -13.61 5.40 2.56
N ALA A 220 -13.10 6.06 1.53
CA ALA A 220 -13.87 6.85 0.57
C ALA A 220 -13.17 6.82 -0.80
N TRP A 221 -13.79 6.15 -1.76
CA TRP A 221 -13.27 6.01 -3.11
C TRP A 221 -14.29 6.49 -4.15
N VAL A 222 -13.81 7.16 -5.19
CA VAL A 222 -14.68 7.63 -6.28
C VAL A 222 -15.26 6.43 -7.03
N SER A 223 -16.58 6.32 -7.06
CA SER A 223 -17.31 5.23 -7.75
C SER A 223 -16.75 3.84 -7.38
N ASP A 224 -16.57 2.96 -8.35
CA ASP A 224 -16.06 1.59 -8.18
C ASP A 224 -14.53 1.48 -8.36
N SER A 225 -13.78 2.59 -8.19
CA SER A 225 -12.35 2.63 -8.49
C SER A 225 -11.52 1.69 -7.61
N LEU A 226 -11.89 1.49 -6.35
CA LEU A 226 -11.23 0.51 -5.48
C LEU A 226 -11.43 -0.92 -6.02
N GLN A 227 -12.67 -1.30 -6.39
CA GLN A 227 -12.93 -2.63 -6.94
C GLN A 227 -12.20 -2.85 -8.27
N ALA A 228 -12.12 -1.84 -9.11
CA ALA A 228 -11.37 -1.90 -10.38
C ALA A 228 -9.87 -2.18 -10.12
N LYS A 229 -9.25 -1.50 -9.16
CA LYS A 229 -7.86 -1.75 -8.76
C LYS A 229 -7.65 -3.15 -8.16
N ILE A 230 -8.57 -3.63 -7.34
CA ILE A 230 -8.54 -4.98 -6.80
C ILE A 230 -8.53 -6.00 -7.95
N ASN A 231 -9.44 -5.86 -8.90
CA ASN A 231 -9.57 -6.77 -10.05
C ASN A 231 -8.32 -6.75 -10.94
N GLU A 232 -7.77 -5.58 -11.22
CA GLU A 232 -6.52 -5.42 -11.96
C GLU A 232 -5.35 -6.12 -11.26
N SER A 233 -5.19 -5.88 -9.96
CA SER A 233 -4.07 -6.39 -9.16
C SER A 233 -4.18 -7.88 -8.83
N SER A 234 -5.38 -8.45 -8.85
CA SER A 234 -5.62 -9.88 -8.65
C SER A 234 -5.43 -10.71 -9.92
N GLY A 235 -5.27 -10.06 -11.08
CA GLY A 235 -5.23 -10.70 -12.39
C GLY A 235 -6.61 -11.13 -12.90
N GLN A 236 -7.68 -10.74 -12.24
CA GLN A 236 -9.05 -10.89 -12.71
C GLN A 236 -9.34 -9.80 -13.74
N ARG A 237 -8.86 -9.99 -14.97
CA ARG A 237 -9.34 -9.16 -16.08
C ARG A 237 -10.84 -9.41 -16.24
N GLN A 238 -11.64 -8.36 -16.23
CA GLN A 238 -13.03 -8.44 -16.62
C GLN A 238 -13.09 -9.15 -17.99
N GLN A 239 -13.64 -10.36 -18.02
CA GLN A 239 -14.11 -10.93 -19.26
C GLN A 239 -15.27 -10.00 -19.68
N GLY A 240 -15.00 -9.15 -20.65
CA GLY A 240 -16.06 -8.36 -21.30
C GLY A 240 -17.19 -9.31 -21.72
N PRO A 241 -18.44 -8.82 -21.86
CA PRO A 241 -19.55 -9.66 -22.27
C PRO A 241 -19.15 -10.43 -23.52
N ARG A 242 -19.17 -11.77 -23.44
CA ARG A 242 -18.96 -12.63 -24.59
C ARG A 242 -20.03 -12.25 -25.60
N GLY A 243 -19.64 -11.53 -26.66
CA GLY A 243 -20.48 -11.35 -27.82
C GLY A 243 -20.94 -12.72 -28.28
N ASN A 244 -22.24 -12.91 -28.28
CA ASN A 244 -22.91 -14.10 -28.83
C ASN A 244 -22.81 -13.99 -30.35
N ASP A 245 -21.59 -14.28 -30.91
CA ASP A 245 -21.42 -14.36 -32.34
C ASP A 245 -22.16 -15.58 -32.83
N GLY A 246 -23.28 -15.27 -33.48
CA GLY A 246 -24.22 -16.21 -34.05
C GLY A 246 -23.53 -17.26 -34.91
N GLN A 247 -24.02 -18.48 -34.75
CA GLN A 247 -23.81 -19.59 -35.65
C GLN A 247 -24.05 -19.17 -37.11
N ALA A 248 -22.99 -18.94 -37.88
CA ALA A 248 -23.06 -18.97 -39.33
C ALA A 248 -22.81 -20.40 -39.79
N ASN A 249 -23.92 -21.03 -40.17
CA ASN A 249 -23.98 -22.34 -40.78
C ASN A 249 -23.38 -22.25 -42.20
N GLY A 250 -22.12 -22.61 -42.36
CA GLY A 250 -21.42 -22.66 -43.66
C GLY A 250 -21.31 -24.09 -44.18
N GLN A 251 -22.18 -24.41 -45.12
CA GLN A 251 -22.14 -25.68 -45.89
C GLN A 251 -20.78 -25.84 -46.59
N ARG A 252 -20.10 -26.95 -46.34
CA ARG A 252 -18.93 -27.41 -47.11
C ARG A 252 -19.40 -27.93 -48.45
N GLN A 253 -19.06 -27.23 -49.53
CA GLN A 253 -19.02 -27.80 -50.88
C GLN A 253 -17.68 -28.49 -51.10
N GLN A 254 -17.75 -29.79 -51.45
CA GLN A 254 -16.63 -30.60 -51.92
C GLN A 254 -16.33 -30.24 -53.38
N GLY A 255 -15.08 -29.87 -53.67
CA GLY A 255 -14.55 -29.77 -55.00
C GLY A 255 -13.44 -30.81 -55.24
N PRO A 256 -13.19 -31.24 -56.48
CA PRO A 256 -12.57 -32.54 -56.78
C PRO A 256 -11.04 -32.53 -56.73
N ARG A 257 -10.51 -33.75 -56.51
CA ARG A 257 -9.10 -34.10 -56.45
C ARG A 257 -8.43 -33.88 -57.83
N GLY A 258 -7.32 -33.20 -57.87
CA GLY A 258 -6.33 -33.22 -58.98
C GLY A 258 -5.00 -33.72 -58.48
N ASN A 259 -4.55 -34.76 -59.17
CA ASN A 259 -3.32 -35.50 -58.95
C ASN A 259 -2.16 -34.85 -59.69
N ASP A 260 -0.93 -35.20 -59.32
CA ASP A 260 0.32 -35.14 -60.04
C ASP A 260 1.33 -34.04 -59.72
N GLY A 261 2.56 -34.54 -59.46
CA GLY A 261 3.76 -33.92 -59.87
C GLY A 261 4.91 -33.85 -58.86
N GLN A 262 5.72 -34.94 -58.86
CA GLN A 262 7.09 -34.94 -58.29
C GLN A 262 8.00 -33.89 -58.95
N ALA A 263 8.89 -33.24 -58.18
CA ALA A 263 10.30 -32.98 -58.59
C ALA A 263 11.09 -32.43 -57.39
N ASN A 264 12.00 -33.16 -56.99
CA ASN A 264 13.44 -33.17 -56.77
C ASN A 264 14.14 -31.77 -56.84
N GLY A 265 15.00 -31.50 -55.86
CA GLY A 265 16.12 -30.61 -56.18
C GLY A 265 16.68 -29.78 -54.99
N GLN A 266 17.69 -30.35 -54.37
CA GLN A 266 19.00 -29.77 -54.01
C GLN A 266 19.13 -28.75 -52.88
N ARG A 267 19.91 -29.19 -51.93
CA ARG A 267 20.66 -28.44 -50.89
C ARG A 267 21.64 -27.43 -51.51
N GLN A 268 21.76 -26.27 -50.94
CA GLN A 268 23.03 -25.54 -50.94
C GLN A 268 23.33 -25.00 -49.54
N GLN A 269 24.51 -25.41 -49.06
CA GLN A 269 25.18 -24.91 -47.86
C GLN A 269 26.07 -23.70 -48.22
N GLY A 270 26.24 -22.81 -47.24
CA GLY A 270 27.45 -22.05 -47.02
C GLY A 270 27.28 -20.53 -46.97
N PRO A 271 28.23 -19.79 -46.38
CA PRO A 271 29.17 -20.14 -45.34
C PRO A 271 29.15 -19.16 -44.13
N ARG A 272 29.84 -19.56 -43.06
CA ARG A 272 30.18 -18.80 -41.85
C ARG A 272 31.07 -17.59 -42.19
N GLY A 273 30.75 -16.45 -41.60
CA GLY A 273 31.62 -15.28 -41.51
C GLY A 273 31.70 -14.76 -40.10
N ASN A 274 32.83 -15.02 -39.48
CA ASN A 274 33.28 -14.49 -38.19
C ASN A 274 33.89 -13.10 -38.45
N GLN A 275 33.51 -12.08 -37.67
CA GLN A 275 34.44 -10.99 -37.35
C GLN A 275 33.97 -10.16 -36.14
N THR A 276 34.79 -10.24 -35.14
CA THR A 276 35.02 -9.35 -34.01
C THR A 276 35.26 -7.90 -34.47
N ASN A 277 34.64 -6.92 -33.81
CA ASN A 277 35.26 -5.61 -33.63
C ASN A 277 34.64 -4.90 -32.41
N ARG A 278 35.49 -4.73 -31.42
CA ARG A 278 35.35 -3.93 -30.23
C ARG A 278 36.11 -2.61 -30.47
N PRO A 279 35.53 -1.44 -30.25
CA PRO A 279 36.33 -0.24 -30.09
C PRO A 279 36.57 0.10 -28.63
N ALA A 280 37.72 0.70 -28.43
CA ALA A 280 38.42 0.96 -27.18
C ALA A 280 37.79 2.09 -26.34
N ARG A 281 38.10 1.94 -25.08
CA ARG A 281 37.95 2.85 -23.94
C ARG A 281 38.70 4.17 -24.18
N ALA A 282 38.02 5.32 -24.12
CA ALA A 282 38.63 6.62 -24.04
C ALA A 282 38.76 7.05 -22.55
N ALA A 283 39.95 7.59 -22.25
CA ALA A 283 40.41 7.97 -20.93
C ALA A 283 39.77 9.30 -20.43
N GLN A 284 39.62 9.40 -19.13
CA GLN A 284 39.26 10.62 -18.39
C GLN A 284 40.46 11.58 -18.32
N PRO A 285 40.22 12.89 -18.25
CA PRO A 285 41.22 13.83 -17.73
C PRO A 285 40.94 14.14 -16.25
N THR A 286 41.97 13.94 -15.44
CA THR A 286 42.19 14.47 -14.13
C THR A 286 42.17 16.01 -14.15
N GLN A 287 41.47 16.65 -13.22
CA GLN A 287 41.74 18.04 -12.87
C GLN A 287 42.03 18.16 -11.38
N GLN A 288 43.17 18.86 -11.16
CA GLN A 288 43.84 19.17 -9.92
C GLN A 288 43.04 20.13 -9.05
N GLU A 289 43.15 19.92 -7.73
CA GLU A 289 42.92 20.93 -6.69
C GLU A 289 43.86 22.11 -6.82
N PRO A 290 43.49 23.28 -6.28
CA PRO A 290 44.44 24.18 -5.64
C PRO A 290 44.17 24.33 -4.15
N ASN A 291 45.20 23.99 -3.41
CA ASN A 291 45.51 24.31 -2.03
C ASN A 291 45.70 25.85 -1.87
N GLN A 292 45.26 26.42 -0.73
CA GLN A 292 45.90 27.48 0.06
C GLN A 292 44.88 28.09 1.02
N SER A 293 45.11 27.93 2.25
CA SER A 293 45.93 28.62 3.29
C SER A 293 45.11 29.60 4.12
N THR A 294 45.06 29.29 5.41
CA THR A 294 44.73 30.15 6.55
C THR A 294 45.60 31.41 6.60
N PRO A 295 45.18 32.51 7.27
CA PRO A 295 45.56 32.69 8.67
C PRO A 295 44.50 33.34 9.57
N VAL A 296 44.56 33.03 10.86
CA VAL A 296 44.21 33.79 12.07
C VAL A 296 45.26 34.88 12.25
N PRO A 297 45.11 36.02 13.02
CA PRO A 297 44.21 36.35 14.15
C PRO A 297 43.73 37.81 14.24
N ALA A 298 42.80 38.11 15.10
CA ALA A 298 42.81 39.07 16.23
C ALA A 298 41.41 39.02 16.91
#